data_b350b5dc7d8146d3bb5c6184859a1c0e
#
_entry.id   b350b5dc7d8146d3bb5c6184859a1c0e
#
_cell.length_a   1.000
_cell.length_b   1.000
_cell.length_c   1.000
_cell.angle_alpha   90.00
_cell.angle_beta   90.00
_cell.angle_gamma   90.00
#
_symmetry.space_group_name_H-M   'P 1'
#
loop_
_entity.id
_entity.type
_entity.pdbx_description
1 polymer ?
#
loop_
_entity_poly.entity_id
_entity_poly.type
_entity_poly.pdbx_seq_one_letter_code
_entity_poly.pdbx_strand_id
1 'polypeptide(L)'
;VRKRVQPLSFFILSLAISVVSIGVGGCQPPAEEASSAGKGAPAGAGDGAKRLQIAMIPKGTTHIFWRSVHFGALKAAEELGVDVQWRGPQKESDRDEQISLVQGFVNKQVDGICLAPLDADALVGPVKEAGRGGVPVVIFDSGLKAESDAFASYVATDNFRGGELAAKALADKLGGKGNVVMLRYNQGSESTHQREEGFLKGIAAYPEIKVLSGDQYAGTTTESSMDKAQQMLNRYGDEIDGIFAVCEPNAEGVLRALEDRQLAGKVAFVGFDSSEAMADALRAGKLSAIVLQDPVQMGYLAIKSIVQAIRGEQVEGFVDTGVYVATPENIDSDQIKKLLFPDKA
;
A
#
# COMPACT_ATOMS: atom_id res chain seq x y z
N VAL A 1 -38.60 -29.04 34.11
CA VAL A 1 -37.94 -28.44 35.28
C VAL A 1 -37.46 -27.05 34.84
N ARG A 2 -38.24 -26.01 35.20
CA ARG A 2 -37.90 -24.60 34.95
C ARG A 2 -36.98 -24.11 36.08
N LYS A 3 -35.81 -23.56 35.77
CA LYS A 3 -34.99 -22.76 36.69
C LYS A 3 -35.21 -21.27 36.40
N ARG A 4 -35.68 -20.58 37.44
CA ARG A 4 -35.82 -19.12 37.50
C ARG A 4 -34.44 -18.45 37.58
N VAL A 5 -34.26 -17.37 36.83
CA VAL A 5 -33.14 -16.43 36.97
C VAL A 5 -33.66 -15.20 37.69
N GLN A 6 -32.99 -14.82 38.78
CA GLN A 6 -33.25 -13.59 39.56
C GLN A 6 -32.42 -12.43 38.97
N PRO A 7 -32.92 -11.19 39.00
CA PRO A 7 -32.14 -10.02 38.57
C PRO A 7 -31.28 -9.48 39.72
N LEU A 8 -30.02 -9.14 39.37
CA LEU A 8 -29.08 -8.44 40.27
C LEU A 8 -29.34 -6.93 40.18
N SER A 9 -29.62 -6.32 41.32
CA SER A 9 -29.78 -4.88 41.50
C SER A 9 -28.42 -4.18 41.51
N PHE A 10 -28.24 -3.18 40.68
CA PHE A 10 -27.10 -2.26 40.72
C PHE A 10 -27.39 -1.09 41.68
N PHE A 11 -26.53 -0.96 42.69
CA PHE A 11 -26.46 0.21 43.56
C PHE A 11 -25.63 1.31 42.87
N ILE A 12 -26.25 2.47 42.69
CA ILE A 12 -25.56 3.69 42.22
C ILE A 12 -25.10 4.46 43.46
N LEU A 13 -23.79 4.59 43.64
CA LEU A 13 -23.17 5.43 44.68
C LEU A 13 -22.79 6.80 44.06
N SER A 14 -23.55 7.83 44.39
CA SER A 14 -23.27 9.21 44.04
C SER A 14 -22.23 9.82 44.97
N LEU A 15 -21.09 10.23 44.44
CA LEU A 15 -20.06 10.99 45.17
C LEU A 15 -20.13 12.46 44.78
N ALA A 16 -20.56 13.31 45.73
CA ALA A 16 -20.54 14.76 45.57
C ALA A 16 -19.15 15.32 45.93
N ILE A 17 -18.52 16.04 45.03
CA ILE A 17 -17.27 16.78 45.28
C ILE A 17 -17.60 18.26 45.33
N SER A 18 -17.38 18.84 46.52
CA SER A 18 -17.53 20.27 46.82
C SER A 18 -16.28 21.02 46.29
N VAL A 19 -16.46 22.06 45.50
CA VAL A 19 -15.43 22.99 45.05
C VAL A 19 -15.28 24.10 46.09
N VAL A 20 -14.10 24.22 46.69
CA VAL A 20 -13.71 25.35 47.54
C VAL A 20 -12.90 26.33 46.70
N SER A 21 -13.42 27.53 46.48
CA SER A 21 -12.72 28.65 45.83
C SER A 21 -11.94 29.40 46.90
N ILE A 22 -10.61 29.48 46.73
CA ILE A 22 -9.75 30.41 47.48
C ILE A 22 -9.21 31.44 46.49
N GLY A 23 -9.64 32.67 46.63
CA GLY A 23 -9.10 33.82 45.95
C GLY A 23 -7.85 34.34 46.71
N VAL A 24 -6.79 34.61 45.99
CA VAL A 24 -5.66 35.44 46.47
C VAL A 24 -5.34 36.43 45.38
N GLY A 25 -5.44 37.69 45.74
CA GLY A 25 -5.14 38.82 44.87
C GLY A 25 -3.66 39.25 44.93
N GLY A 26 -3.30 40.00 43.93
CA GLY A 26 -2.33 41.07 44.05
C GLY A 26 -0.90 40.83 43.57
N CYS A 27 -0.53 41.60 42.60
CA CYS A 27 0.66 42.44 42.43
C CYS A 27 1.24 42.35 41.02
N GLN A 28 0.99 43.41 40.24
CA GLN A 28 1.80 43.73 39.06
C GLN A 28 3.06 44.50 39.52
N PRO A 29 4.23 44.28 38.91
CA PRO A 29 5.32 45.26 38.80
C PRO A 29 5.41 45.86 37.39
N PRO A 30 6.07 47.01 37.24
CA PRO A 30 5.90 47.92 36.11
C PRO A 30 6.77 47.59 34.90
N ALA A 31 6.35 48.19 33.78
CA ALA A 31 7.01 48.12 32.47
C ALA A 31 8.41 48.74 32.50
N GLU A 32 9.38 48.04 31.92
CA GLU A 32 10.63 48.60 31.44
C GLU A 32 10.70 48.50 29.91
N GLU A 33 10.78 49.66 29.28
CA GLU A 33 11.07 49.81 27.86
C GLU A 33 12.54 49.43 27.59
N ALA A 34 12.78 48.48 26.70
CA ALA A 34 14.09 48.30 26.08
C ALA A 34 13.94 48.14 24.56
N SER A 35 14.20 49.21 23.87
CA SER A 35 14.46 49.25 22.43
C SER A 35 15.69 48.43 22.10
N SER A 36 15.57 47.44 21.19
CA SER A 36 16.70 46.98 20.38
C SER A 36 16.20 46.56 18.99
N ALA A 37 16.63 47.29 18.00
CA ALA A 37 16.53 46.97 16.59
C ALA A 37 17.29 45.68 16.27
N GLY A 38 16.66 44.72 15.61
CA GLY A 38 17.26 43.46 15.20
C GLY A 38 16.56 42.84 14.01
N LYS A 39 17.04 43.15 12.81
CA LYS A 39 17.02 42.38 11.55
C LYS A 39 15.74 41.65 11.14
N GLY A 40 15.18 42.13 10.04
CA GLY A 40 14.06 41.56 9.33
C GLY A 40 14.25 40.09 9.01
N ALA A 41 13.27 39.30 9.42
CA ALA A 41 12.97 38.02 8.81
C ALA A 41 12.31 38.28 7.45
N PRO A 42 12.53 37.45 6.41
CA PRO A 42 11.86 37.64 5.14
C PRO A 42 10.37 37.42 5.32
N ALA A 43 9.59 38.47 5.07
CA ALA A 43 8.14 38.34 4.90
C ALA A 43 7.86 37.55 3.62
N GLY A 44 7.46 36.32 3.81
CA GLY A 44 7.04 35.39 2.77
C GLY A 44 5.79 34.64 3.20
N ALA A 45 4.78 35.33 3.71
CA ALA A 45 3.43 34.81 3.85
C ALA A 45 2.54 35.64 2.95
N GLY A 46 2.50 35.27 1.66
CA GLY A 46 1.50 35.76 0.72
C GLY A 46 0.13 35.21 1.10
N ASP A 47 -0.79 36.13 1.14
CA ASP A 47 -2.22 36.06 0.87
C ASP A 47 -2.88 34.69 1.05
N GLY A 48 -3.97 34.61 1.83
CA GLY A 48 -4.73 33.40 2.19
C GLY A 48 -5.40 32.68 1.03
N ALA A 49 -4.62 32.29 0.03
CA ALA A 49 -5.08 31.39 -1.02
C ALA A 49 -5.41 30.03 -0.38
N LYS A 50 -6.67 29.61 -0.51
CA LYS A 50 -7.15 28.31 -0.04
C LYS A 50 -6.27 27.22 -0.65
N ARG A 51 -5.61 26.40 0.19
CA ARG A 51 -4.81 25.26 -0.27
C ARG A 51 -5.71 24.23 -0.95
N LEU A 52 -5.23 23.63 -2.03
CA LEU A 52 -5.93 22.55 -2.72
C LEU A 52 -6.16 21.38 -1.77
N GLN A 53 -7.37 20.84 -1.77
CA GLN A 53 -7.78 19.69 -0.97
C GLN A 53 -7.77 18.44 -1.84
N ILE A 54 -6.82 17.55 -1.64
CA ILE A 54 -6.65 16.32 -2.42
C ILE A 54 -7.03 15.12 -1.57
N ALA A 55 -8.00 14.34 -2.03
CA ALA A 55 -8.27 13.03 -1.44
C ALA A 55 -7.30 12.00 -2.00
N MET A 56 -6.65 11.22 -1.12
CA MET A 56 -5.83 10.09 -1.52
C MET A 56 -6.37 8.82 -0.90
N ILE A 57 -6.83 7.89 -1.76
CA ILE A 57 -7.63 6.72 -1.38
C ILE A 57 -6.85 5.45 -1.76
N PRO A 58 -6.13 4.80 -0.81
CA PRO A 58 -5.46 3.52 -1.04
C PRO A 58 -6.46 2.35 -1.09
N LYS A 59 -6.00 1.16 -1.48
CA LYS A 59 -6.81 -0.06 -1.35
C LYS A 59 -7.07 -0.45 0.10
N GLY A 60 -6.10 -0.17 0.98
CA GLY A 60 -6.17 -0.47 2.40
C GLY A 60 -5.25 0.44 3.22
N THR A 61 -5.33 0.34 4.54
CA THR A 61 -4.54 1.19 5.46
C THR A 61 -3.63 0.39 6.40
N THR A 62 -3.61 -0.93 6.30
CA THR A 62 -2.93 -1.81 7.26
C THR A 62 -1.54 -2.28 6.81
N HIS A 63 -1.28 -2.40 5.50
CA HIS A 63 -0.02 -2.89 4.98
C HIS A 63 1.08 -1.82 5.00
N ILE A 64 2.33 -2.24 5.15
CA ILE A 64 3.52 -1.36 5.20
C ILE A 64 3.66 -0.59 3.88
N PHE A 65 3.36 -1.24 2.76
CA PHE A 65 3.36 -0.63 1.44
C PHE A 65 2.59 0.70 1.40
N TRP A 66 1.38 0.75 1.96
CA TRP A 66 0.55 1.95 1.97
C TRP A 66 1.12 3.08 2.84
N ARG A 67 1.83 2.74 3.90
CA ARG A 67 2.52 3.75 4.74
C ARG A 67 3.62 4.45 3.94
N SER A 68 4.36 3.71 3.13
CA SER A 68 5.41 4.25 2.27
C SER A 68 4.84 5.13 1.15
N VAL A 69 3.71 4.73 0.53
CA VAL A 69 2.97 5.55 -0.43
C VAL A 69 2.51 6.86 0.22
N HIS A 70 1.92 6.78 1.43
CA HIS A 70 1.48 7.97 2.17
C HIS A 70 2.64 8.92 2.49
N PHE A 71 3.79 8.38 2.89
CA PHE A 71 4.99 9.19 3.13
C PHE A 71 5.42 9.97 1.88
N GLY A 72 5.45 9.33 0.72
CA GLY A 72 5.76 9.99 -0.56
C GLY A 72 4.73 11.08 -0.91
N ALA A 73 3.46 10.81 -0.68
CA ALA A 73 2.39 11.78 -0.90
C ALA A 73 2.53 13.02 0.00
N LEU A 74 2.88 12.84 1.27
CA LEU A 74 3.10 13.95 2.19
C LEU A 74 4.30 14.82 1.79
N LYS A 75 5.39 14.21 1.28
CA LYS A 75 6.54 14.96 0.73
C LYS A 75 6.11 15.88 -0.42
N ALA A 76 5.35 15.35 -1.38
CA ALA A 76 4.84 16.15 -2.49
C ALA A 76 3.84 17.22 -2.02
N ALA A 77 3.00 16.91 -1.04
CA ALA A 77 2.03 17.85 -0.48
C ALA A 77 2.71 19.06 0.19
N GLU A 78 3.78 18.82 0.94
CA GLU A 78 4.60 19.88 1.54
C GLU A 78 5.25 20.76 0.47
N GLU A 79 5.91 20.15 -0.53
CA GLU A 79 6.57 20.83 -1.63
C GLU A 79 5.61 21.71 -2.45
N LEU A 80 4.41 21.21 -2.73
CA LEU A 80 3.43 21.87 -3.59
C LEU A 80 2.45 22.79 -2.83
N GLY A 81 2.50 22.78 -1.50
CA GLY A 81 1.62 23.60 -0.65
C GLY A 81 0.14 23.17 -0.73
N VAL A 82 -0.14 21.87 -0.82
CA VAL A 82 -1.48 21.29 -0.87
C VAL A 82 -1.80 20.48 0.39
N ASP A 83 -3.07 20.20 0.64
CA ASP A 83 -3.52 19.39 1.77
C ASP A 83 -3.97 18.01 1.24
N VAL A 84 -3.42 16.94 1.81
CA VAL A 84 -3.76 15.56 1.46
C VAL A 84 -4.63 14.93 2.55
N GLN A 85 -5.83 14.49 2.16
CA GLN A 85 -6.73 13.73 2.99
C GLN A 85 -6.56 12.24 2.69
N TRP A 86 -5.73 11.54 3.49
CA TRP A 86 -5.52 10.09 3.38
C TRP A 86 -6.68 9.34 4.02
N ARG A 87 -7.47 8.63 3.22
CA ARG A 87 -8.60 7.82 3.68
C ARG A 87 -8.75 6.58 2.81
N GLY A 88 -8.80 5.41 3.42
CA GLY A 88 -9.00 4.14 2.75
C GLY A 88 -9.69 3.12 3.64
N PRO A 89 -10.18 2.01 3.07
CA PRO A 89 -10.70 0.89 3.85
C PRO A 89 -9.63 0.32 4.79
N GLN A 90 -10.06 -0.29 5.86
CA GLN A 90 -9.12 -1.03 6.72
C GLN A 90 -8.62 -2.30 6.03
N LYS A 91 -9.48 -2.96 5.26
CA LYS A 91 -9.16 -4.22 4.57
C LYS A 91 -9.27 -4.04 3.07
N GLU A 92 -8.36 -4.63 2.34
CA GLU A 92 -8.38 -4.65 0.88
C GLU A 92 -9.47 -5.57 0.27
N SER A 93 -10.44 -6.00 1.06
CA SER A 93 -11.67 -6.66 0.67
C SER A 93 -12.91 -5.77 0.72
N ASP A 94 -12.81 -4.56 1.32
CA ASP A 94 -13.95 -3.71 1.64
C ASP A 94 -14.29 -2.76 0.49
N ARG A 95 -14.75 -3.36 -0.63
CA ARG A 95 -15.07 -2.67 -1.89
C ARG A 95 -16.11 -1.58 -1.71
N ASP A 96 -17.19 -1.87 -0.97
CA ASP A 96 -18.29 -0.93 -0.78
C ASP A 96 -17.86 0.30 0.03
N GLU A 97 -16.94 0.11 0.98
CA GLU A 97 -16.35 1.21 1.72
C GLU A 97 -15.53 2.11 0.79
N GLN A 98 -14.70 1.54 -0.10
CA GLN A 98 -13.92 2.35 -1.03
C GLN A 98 -14.81 3.14 -2.02
N ILE A 99 -15.87 2.52 -2.55
CA ILE A 99 -16.86 3.19 -3.38
C ILE A 99 -17.48 4.38 -2.62
N SER A 100 -17.92 4.15 -1.39
CA SER A 100 -18.52 5.18 -0.54
C SER A 100 -17.56 6.33 -0.23
N LEU A 101 -16.26 6.05 -0.04
CA LEU A 101 -15.23 7.06 0.15
C LEU A 101 -15.06 7.94 -1.10
N VAL A 102 -14.99 7.36 -2.30
CA VAL A 102 -14.90 8.13 -3.55
C VAL A 102 -16.11 9.05 -3.68
N GLN A 103 -17.33 8.52 -3.55
CA GLN A 103 -18.58 9.31 -3.62
C GLN A 103 -18.63 10.41 -2.55
N GLY A 104 -18.18 10.10 -1.34
CA GLY A 104 -18.11 11.06 -0.24
C GLY A 104 -17.17 12.23 -0.54
N PHE A 105 -16.04 12.00 -1.19
CA PHE A 105 -15.13 13.07 -1.61
C PHE A 105 -15.64 13.86 -2.80
N VAL A 106 -16.29 13.21 -3.76
CA VAL A 106 -17.00 13.90 -4.86
C VAL A 106 -18.07 14.84 -4.32
N ASN A 107 -18.89 14.37 -3.37
CA ASN A 107 -19.94 15.20 -2.73
C ASN A 107 -19.35 16.37 -1.91
N LYS A 108 -18.15 16.23 -1.35
CA LYS A 108 -17.44 17.30 -0.64
C LYS A 108 -16.78 18.31 -1.58
N GLN A 109 -16.80 18.05 -2.89
CA GLN A 109 -16.17 18.90 -3.90
C GLN A 109 -14.67 19.15 -3.57
N VAL A 110 -13.91 18.07 -3.27
CA VAL A 110 -12.44 18.18 -3.18
C VAL A 110 -11.87 18.58 -4.53
N ASP A 111 -10.70 19.20 -4.52
CA ASP A 111 -10.09 19.71 -5.75
C ASP A 111 -9.56 18.59 -6.67
N GLY A 112 -9.25 17.42 -6.11
CA GLY A 112 -8.83 16.23 -6.88
C GLY A 112 -8.81 14.95 -6.05
N ILE A 113 -8.83 13.81 -6.73
CA ILE A 113 -8.79 12.47 -6.12
C ILE A 113 -7.63 11.67 -6.70
N CYS A 114 -6.74 11.13 -5.85
CA CYS A 114 -5.83 10.04 -6.18
C CYS A 114 -6.46 8.74 -5.66
N LEU A 115 -6.66 7.75 -6.53
CA LEU A 115 -7.34 6.49 -6.21
C LEU A 115 -6.48 5.29 -6.60
N ALA A 116 -6.24 4.37 -5.66
CA ALA A 116 -5.77 3.01 -5.96
C ALA A 116 -6.99 2.08 -5.97
N PRO A 117 -7.54 1.69 -7.13
CA PRO A 117 -8.73 0.86 -7.17
C PRO A 117 -8.49 -0.51 -6.54
N LEU A 118 -9.29 -0.84 -5.56
CA LEU A 118 -9.32 -2.15 -4.92
C LEU A 118 -9.91 -3.21 -5.88
N ASP A 119 -10.82 -2.78 -6.75
CA ASP A 119 -11.44 -3.60 -7.80
C ASP A 119 -11.54 -2.76 -9.08
N ALA A 120 -10.88 -3.25 -10.13
CA ALA A 120 -10.71 -2.54 -11.40
C ALA A 120 -12.04 -2.30 -12.16
N ASP A 121 -13.03 -3.12 -11.93
CA ASP A 121 -14.36 -3.02 -12.58
C ASP A 121 -15.32 -2.18 -11.72
N ALA A 122 -15.38 -2.44 -10.42
CA ALA A 122 -16.34 -1.81 -9.51
C ALA A 122 -16.12 -0.30 -9.33
N LEU A 123 -14.88 0.17 -9.43
CA LEU A 123 -14.54 1.59 -9.26
C LEU A 123 -14.71 2.41 -10.54
N VAL A 124 -15.03 1.81 -11.69
CA VAL A 124 -15.27 2.53 -12.96
C VAL A 124 -16.43 3.54 -12.82
N GLY A 125 -17.55 3.12 -12.25
CA GLY A 125 -18.71 3.98 -12.03
C GLY A 125 -18.39 5.23 -11.20
N PRO A 126 -17.86 5.05 -9.97
CA PRO A 126 -17.45 6.16 -9.09
C PRO A 126 -16.43 7.12 -9.71
N VAL A 127 -15.45 6.63 -10.48
CA VAL A 127 -14.46 7.47 -11.16
C VAL A 127 -15.12 8.30 -12.27
N LYS A 128 -15.99 7.70 -13.09
CA LYS A 128 -16.76 8.44 -14.10
C LYS A 128 -17.71 9.47 -13.48
N GLU A 129 -18.25 9.19 -12.31
CA GLU A 129 -19.07 10.14 -11.53
C GLU A 129 -18.24 11.34 -11.05
N ALA A 130 -17.02 11.10 -10.53
CA ALA A 130 -16.10 12.16 -10.13
C ALA A 130 -15.78 13.10 -11.31
N GLY A 131 -15.44 12.55 -12.47
CA GLY A 131 -15.15 13.33 -13.68
C GLY A 131 -16.36 14.17 -14.12
N ARG A 132 -17.58 13.62 -14.10
CA ARG A 132 -18.82 14.35 -14.39
C ARG A 132 -19.10 15.46 -13.37
N GLY A 133 -18.69 15.25 -12.12
CA GLY A 133 -18.77 16.26 -11.05
C GLY A 133 -17.67 17.33 -11.13
N GLY A 134 -16.78 17.27 -12.12
CA GLY A 134 -15.68 18.22 -12.29
C GLY A 134 -14.48 17.97 -11.36
N VAL A 135 -14.42 16.81 -10.70
CA VAL A 135 -13.31 16.41 -9.83
C VAL A 135 -12.36 15.51 -10.63
N PRO A 136 -11.16 15.98 -10.99
CA PRO A 136 -10.17 15.17 -11.69
C PRO A 136 -9.69 13.99 -10.82
N VAL A 137 -9.39 12.86 -11.48
CA VAL A 137 -8.91 11.64 -10.83
C VAL A 137 -7.56 11.24 -11.41
N VAL A 138 -6.61 10.88 -10.56
CA VAL A 138 -5.40 10.15 -10.91
C VAL A 138 -5.50 8.76 -10.30
N ILE A 139 -5.32 7.74 -11.12
CA ILE A 139 -5.22 6.35 -10.67
C ILE A 139 -3.79 6.07 -10.25
N PHE A 140 -3.57 5.35 -9.15
CA PHE A 140 -2.23 4.91 -8.75
C PHE A 140 -2.22 3.45 -8.30
N ASP A 141 -1.05 2.83 -8.25
CA ASP A 141 -0.78 1.44 -7.86
C ASP A 141 -1.49 0.39 -8.70
N SER A 142 -2.80 0.44 -8.80
CA SER A 142 -3.62 -0.58 -9.44
C SER A 142 -4.49 0.02 -10.53
N GLY A 143 -4.55 -0.62 -11.68
CA GLY A 143 -5.29 -0.15 -12.84
C GLY A 143 -6.81 -0.15 -12.65
N LEU A 144 -7.47 0.64 -13.49
CA LEU A 144 -8.92 0.70 -13.61
C LEU A 144 -9.30 0.27 -15.04
N LYS A 145 -10.28 -0.60 -15.20
CA LYS A 145 -10.80 -1.05 -16.51
C LYS A 145 -11.79 -0.02 -17.07
N ALA A 146 -11.29 1.19 -17.30
CA ALA A 146 -12.04 2.29 -17.90
C ALA A 146 -11.31 2.80 -19.15
N GLU A 147 -12.05 3.55 -19.99
CA GLU A 147 -11.43 4.27 -21.10
C GLU A 147 -10.42 5.29 -20.56
N SER A 148 -9.37 5.56 -21.36
CA SER A 148 -8.23 6.40 -20.95
C SER A 148 -8.60 7.85 -20.62
N ASP A 149 -9.78 8.32 -21.04
CA ASP A 149 -10.31 9.66 -20.75
C ASP A 149 -11.08 9.74 -19.43
N ALA A 150 -11.31 8.61 -18.75
CA ALA A 150 -12.01 8.57 -17.46
C ALA A 150 -11.19 9.12 -16.29
N PHE A 151 -9.88 9.22 -16.45
CA PHE A 151 -8.94 9.72 -15.42
C PHE A 151 -7.75 10.43 -16.09
N ALA A 152 -7.06 11.29 -15.34
CA ALA A 152 -6.00 12.15 -15.90
C ALA A 152 -4.67 11.42 -16.12
N SER A 153 -4.32 10.47 -15.24
CA SER A 153 -3.05 9.73 -15.28
C SER A 153 -3.15 8.42 -14.51
N TYR A 154 -2.29 7.47 -14.85
CA TYR A 154 -2.05 6.25 -14.08
C TYR A 154 -0.59 6.19 -13.64
N VAL A 155 -0.34 6.21 -12.33
CA VAL A 155 0.99 6.22 -11.70
C VAL A 155 1.21 4.88 -11.00
N ALA A 156 2.03 4.01 -11.55
CA ALA A 156 2.21 2.66 -11.01
C ALA A 156 3.52 2.03 -11.46
N THR A 157 3.86 0.92 -10.84
CA THR A 157 4.86 -0.04 -11.32
C THR A 157 4.35 -0.75 -12.58
N ASP A 158 5.24 -1.07 -13.53
CA ASP A 158 4.95 -2.07 -14.55
C ASP A 158 4.81 -3.46 -13.90
N ASN A 159 3.58 -3.75 -13.47
CA ASN A 159 3.26 -4.96 -12.71
C ASN A 159 3.44 -6.24 -13.53
N PHE A 160 3.18 -6.18 -14.85
CA PHE A 160 3.38 -7.32 -15.72
C PHE A 160 4.88 -7.66 -15.82
N ARG A 161 5.71 -6.64 -16.01
CA ARG A 161 7.16 -6.78 -15.98
C ARG A 161 7.65 -7.29 -14.63
N GLY A 162 7.06 -6.85 -13.52
CA GLY A 162 7.34 -7.36 -12.18
C GLY A 162 7.12 -8.87 -12.06
N GLY A 163 6.03 -9.37 -12.64
CA GLY A 163 5.75 -10.81 -12.74
C GLY A 163 6.78 -11.57 -13.58
N GLU A 164 7.17 -11.02 -14.74
CA GLU A 164 8.24 -11.62 -15.58
C GLU A 164 9.59 -11.69 -14.84
N LEU A 165 9.92 -10.65 -14.07
CA LEU A 165 11.13 -10.63 -13.25
C LEU A 165 11.09 -11.67 -12.12
N ALA A 166 9.94 -11.84 -11.48
CA ALA A 166 9.74 -12.89 -10.48
C ALA A 166 9.93 -14.29 -11.07
N ALA A 167 9.36 -14.54 -12.25
CA ALA A 167 9.52 -15.80 -12.97
C ALA A 167 10.98 -16.09 -13.30
N LYS A 168 11.69 -15.07 -13.82
CA LYS A 168 13.12 -15.19 -14.11
C LYS A 168 13.93 -15.51 -12.86
N ALA A 169 13.72 -14.77 -11.76
CA ALA A 169 14.44 -14.99 -10.51
C ALA A 169 14.21 -16.39 -9.93
N LEU A 170 12.95 -16.88 -10.01
CA LEU A 170 12.61 -18.23 -9.56
C LEU A 170 13.25 -19.30 -10.46
N ALA A 171 13.17 -19.14 -11.78
CA ALA A 171 13.77 -20.07 -12.75
C ALA A 171 15.30 -20.13 -12.63
N ASP A 172 15.95 -18.98 -12.48
CA ASP A 172 17.42 -18.91 -12.26
C ASP A 172 17.82 -19.67 -10.99
N LYS A 173 17.06 -19.51 -9.90
CA LYS A 173 17.30 -20.20 -8.63
C LYS A 173 17.12 -21.72 -8.75
N LEU A 174 16.17 -22.17 -9.57
CA LEU A 174 15.88 -23.58 -9.81
C LEU A 174 16.77 -24.20 -10.91
N GLY A 175 17.63 -23.42 -11.57
CA GLY A 175 18.42 -23.90 -12.70
C GLY A 175 17.55 -24.30 -13.91
N GLY A 176 16.42 -23.65 -14.08
CA GLY A 176 15.51 -23.80 -15.24
C GLY A 176 14.61 -25.04 -15.22
N LYS A 177 14.53 -25.79 -14.12
CA LYS A 177 13.73 -27.03 -13.99
C LYS A 177 13.12 -27.19 -12.60
N GLY A 178 12.01 -27.93 -12.51
CA GLY A 178 11.33 -28.23 -11.25
C GLY A 178 9.84 -27.89 -11.28
N ASN A 179 9.21 -27.98 -10.14
CA ASN A 179 7.79 -27.73 -9.97
C ASN A 179 7.55 -26.50 -9.12
N VAL A 180 6.69 -25.59 -9.60
CA VAL A 180 6.40 -24.34 -8.92
C VAL A 180 4.93 -24.18 -8.63
N VAL A 181 4.63 -23.40 -7.60
CA VAL A 181 3.29 -22.93 -7.29
C VAL A 181 3.29 -21.40 -7.20
N MET A 182 2.17 -20.79 -7.58
CA MET A 182 1.92 -19.37 -7.42
C MET A 182 0.68 -19.17 -6.55
N LEU A 183 0.78 -18.30 -5.55
CA LEU A 183 -0.37 -17.85 -4.77
C LEU A 183 -0.87 -16.52 -5.33
N ARG A 184 -2.12 -16.51 -5.79
CA ARG A 184 -2.85 -15.29 -6.19
C ARG A 184 -3.32 -14.52 -4.98
N TYR A 185 -3.52 -13.22 -5.15
CA TYR A 185 -3.96 -12.35 -4.07
C TYR A 185 -5.48 -12.32 -3.88
N ASN A 186 -6.15 -11.50 -4.67
CA ASN A 186 -7.59 -11.26 -4.59
C ASN A 186 -8.18 -10.95 -5.96
N GLN A 187 -9.39 -11.42 -6.21
CA GLN A 187 -10.09 -11.12 -7.46
C GLN A 187 -10.39 -9.61 -7.55
N GLY A 188 -10.27 -9.05 -8.75
CA GLY A 188 -10.51 -7.64 -9.02
C GLY A 188 -9.30 -6.72 -8.85
N SER A 189 -8.24 -7.16 -8.16
CA SER A 189 -6.98 -6.39 -8.03
C SER A 189 -6.17 -6.46 -9.32
N GLU A 190 -6.17 -5.39 -10.11
CA GLU A 190 -5.51 -5.35 -11.41
C GLU A 190 -3.98 -5.45 -11.30
N SER A 191 -3.35 -4.76 -10.32
CA SER A 191 -1.90 -4.83 -10.15
C SER A 191 -1.40 -6.25 -9.89
N THR A 192 -2.07 -6.99 -9.00
CA THR A 192 -1.68 -8.37 -8.70
C THR A 192 -2.02 -9.32 -9.83
N HIS A 193 -3.14 -9.08 -10.54
CA HIS A 193 -3.48 -9.85 -11.74
C HIS A 193 -2.38 -9.72 -12.82
N GLN A 194 -1.89 -8.53 -13.08
CA GLN A 194 -0.78 -8.33 -14.03
C GLN A 194 0.52 -9.02 -13.58
N ARG A 195 0.84 -9.03 -12.28
CA ARG A 195 1.98 -9.80 -11.75
C ARG A 195 1.82 -11.29 -11.98
N GLU A 196 0.61 -11.81 -11.77
CA GLU A 196 0.23 -13.22 -12.00
C GLU A 196 0.40 -13.61 -13.47
N GLU A 197 -0.14 -12.81 -14.39
CA GLU A 197 -0.04 -13.04 -15.83
C GLU A 197 1.42 -12.91 -16.32
N GLY A 198 2.15 -11.89 -15.84
CA GLY A 198 3.57 -11.72 -16.15
C GLY A 198 4.42 -12.91 -15.68
N PHE A 199 4.14 -13.42 -14.47
CA PHE A 199 4.81 -14.60 -13.95
C PHE A 199 4.52 -15.84 -14.80
N LEU A 200 3.25 -16.12 -15.10
CA LEU A 200 2.86 -17.28 -15.91
C LEU A 200 3.47 -17.22 -17.30
N LYS A 201 3.50 -16.04 -17.94
CA LYS A 201 4.16 -15.85 -19.24
C LYS A 201 5.67 -16.04 -19.14
N GLY A 202 6.30 -15.44 -18.11
CA GLY A 202 7.75 -15.54 -17.92
C GLY A 202 8.21 -16.97 -17.65
N ILE A 203 7.48 -17.70 -16.79
CA ILE A 203 7.84 -19.08 -16.42
C ILE A 203 7.65 -20.06 -17.58
N ALA A 204 6.72 -19.79 -18.49
CA ALA A 204 6.50 -20.61 -19.69
C ALA A 204 7.70 -20.64 -20.65
N ALA A 205 8.66 -19.72 -20.52
CA ALA A 205 9.93 -19.75 -21.26
C ALA A 205 10.89 -20.86 -20.80
N TYR A 206 10.58 -21.53 -19.67
CA TYR A 206 11.36 -22.59 -19.07
C TYR A 206 10.60 -23.94 -19.14
N PRO A 207 10.74 -24.71 -20.23
CA PRO A 207 9.87 -25.88 -20.50
C PRO A 207 10.02 -27.04 -19.49
N GLU A 208 11.11 -27.07 -18.71
CA GLU A 208 11.32 -28.07 -17.66
C GLU A 208 10.79 -27.61 -16.29
N ILE A 209 10.19 -26.39 -16.22
CA ILE A 209 9.47 -25.93 -15.03
C ILE A 209 7.97 -26.20 -15.22
N LYS A 210 7.35 -26.90 -14.27
CA LYS A 210 5.91 -27.19 -14.26
C LYS A 210 5.22 -26.34 -13.20
N VAL A 211 4.15 -25.66 -13.57
CA VAL A 211 3.26 -24.97 -12.63
C VAL A 211 2.25 -25.99 -12.10
N LEU A 212 2.44 -26.46 -10.85
CA LEU A 212 1.53 -27.39 -10.19
C LEU A 212 0.19 -26.73 -9.82
N SER A 213 0.25 -25.45 -9.43
CA SER A 213 -0.90 -24.62 -9.11
C SER A 213 -0.59 -23.16 -9.34
N GLY A 214 -1.48 -22.48 -10.05
CA GLY A 214 -1.40 -21.03 -10.33
C GLY A 214 -2.78 -20.38 -10.28
N ASP A 215 -3.77 -21.01 -9.67
CA ASP A 215 -5.19 -20.63 -9.67
C ASP A 215 -5.76 -20.36 -8.26
N GLN A 216 -4.94 -20.53 -7.20
CA GLN A 216 -5.39 -20.44 -5.82
C GLN A 216 -5.25 -19.03 -5.27
N TYR A 217 -6.37 -18.42 -4.89
CA TYR A 217 -6.41 -17.13 -4.21
C TYR A 217 -6.15 -17.29 -2.71
N ALA A 218 -5.22 -16.51 -2.19
CA ALA A 218 -4.80 -16.55 -0.79
C ALA A 218 -5.56 -15.56 0.11
N GLY A 219 -6.28 -14.60 -0.49
CA GLY A 219 -6.95 -13.54 0.25
C GLY A 219 -6.02 -12.37 0.57
N THR A 220 -6.51 -11.43 1.36
CA THR A 220 -5.91 -10.10 1.55
C THR A 220 -5.11 -9.93 2.84
N THR A 221 -4.94 -11.00 3.62
CA THR A 221 -4.20 -10.95 4.90
C THR A 221 -3.06 -11.97 4.94
N THR A 222 -2.06 -11.69 5.79
CA THR A 222 -0.95 -12.60 6.05
C THR A 222 -1.44 -13.96 6.57
N GLU A 223 -2.46 -13.96 7.45
CA GLU A 223 -3.04 -15.17 8.04
C GLU A 223 -3.72 -16.04 6.98
N SER A 224 -4.59 -15.45 6.14
CA SER A 224 -5.25 -16.21 5.06
C SER A 224 -4.25 -16.75 4.04
N SER A 225 -3.17 -16.01 3.81
CA SER A 225 -2.10 -16.42 2.91
C SER A 225 -1.26 -17.55 3.50
N MET A 226 -0.98 -17.51 4.80
CA MET A 226 -0.31 -18.61 5.52
C MET A 226 -1.15 -19.88 5.48
N ASP A 227 -2.46 -19.79 5.76
CA ASP A 227 -3.38 -20.93 5.71
C ASP A 227 -3.42 -21.55 4.29
N LYS A 228 -3.46 -20.71 3.25
CA LYS A 228 -3.45 -21.17 1.86
C LYS A 228 -2.11 -21.83 1.50
N ALA A 229 -0.99 -21.24 1.91
CA ALA A 229 0.34 -21.82 1.71
C ALA A 229 0.45 -23.19 2.39
N GLN A 230 -0.03 -23.32 3.63
CA GLN A 230 -0.05 -24.61 4.36
C GLN A 230 -0.91 -25.66 3.64
N GLN A 231 -2.07 -25.27 3.07
CA GLN A 231 -2.91 -26.16 2.26
C GLN A 231 -2.16 -26.66 1.01
N MET A 232 -1.41 -25.78 0.34
CA MET A 232 -0.62 -26.15 -0.83
C MET A 232 0.55 -27.06 -0.46
N LEU A 233 1.27 -26.76 0.62
CA LEU A 233 2.32 -27.59 1.16
C LEU A 233 1.81 -28.98 1.61
N ASN A 234 0.59 -29.05 2.13
CA ASN A 234 -0.06 -30.33 2.46
C ASN A 234 -0.46 -31.13 1.21
N ARG A 235 -0.90 -30.45 0.14
CA ARG A 235 -1.37 -31.09 -1.08
C ARG A 235 -0.24 -31.65 -1.94
N TYR A 236 0.82 -30.88 -2.09
CA TYR A 236 1.91 -31.18 -3.04
C TYR A 236 3.19 -31.65 -2.33
N GLY A 237 3.34 -31.36 -1.02
CA GLY A 237 4.45 -31.85 -0.22
C GLY A 237 5.84 -31.54 -0.82
N ASP A 238 6.63 -32.60 -0.92
CA ASP A 238 8.01 -32.53 -1.43
C ASP A 238 8.09 -32.33 -2.96
N GLU A 239 6.93 -32.29 -3.67
CA GLU A 239 6.92 -32.00 -5.10
C GLU A 239 7.18 -30.50 -5.40
N ILE A 240 7.06 -29.60 -4.42
CA ILE A 240 7.24 -28.16 -4.61
C ILE A 240 8.73 -27.81 -4.52
N ASP A 241 9.32 -27.40 -5.64
CA ASP A 241 10.67 -26.87 -5.70
C ASP A 241 10.72 -25.35 -5.52
N GLY A 242 9.63 -24.66 -5.94
CA GLY A 242 9.57 -23.18 -5.87
C GLY A 242 8.19 -22.60 -5.65
N ILE A 243 8.14 -21.42 -5.04
CA ILE A 243 6.92 -20.66 -4.78
C ILE A 243 7.08 -19.20 -5.22
N PHE A 244 6.05 -18.63 -5.83
CA PHE A 244 5.91 -17.19 -6.04
C PHE A 244 4.67 -16.66 -5.29
N ALA A 245 4.87 -15.56 -4.54
CA ALA A 245 3.82 -14.82 -3.84
C ALA A 245 3.78 -13.38 -4.34
N VAL A 246 2.60 -12.90 -4.73
CA VAL A 246 2.43 -11.74 -5.62
C VAL A 246 2.41 -10.37 -4.94
N CYS A 247 2.40 -10.29 -3.60
CA CYS A 247 2.40 -9.05 -2.81
C CYS A 247 2.82 -9.30 -1.35
N GLU A 248 3.03 -8.21 -0.58
CA GLU A 248 3.50 -8.24 0.82
C GLU A 248 2.77 -9.26 1.70
N PRO A 249 1.43 -9.22 1.90
CA PRO A 249 0.76 -10.14 2.82
C PRO A 249 0.83 -11.59 2.34
N ASN A 250 0.82 -11.83 1.03
CA ASN A 250 1.02 -13.19 0.51
C ASN A 250 2.44 -13.69 0.79
N ALA A 251 3.44 -12.86 0.55
CA ALA A 251 4.84 -13.24 0.74
C ALA A 251 5.16 -13.51 2.21
N GLU A 252 4.67 -12.68 3.14
CA GLU A 252 4.82 -12.94 4.57
C GLU A 252 4.11 -14.21 5.02
N GLY A 253 2.90 -14.47 4.52
CA GLY A 253 2.16 -15.69 4.85
C GLY A 253 2.87 -16.95 4.37
N VAL A 254 3.39 -16.93 3.14
CA VAL A 254 4.19 -18.04 2.58
C VAL A 254 5.47 -18.24 3.39
N LEU A 255 6.20 -17.15 3.71
CA LEU A 255 7.42 -17.23 4.51
C LEU A 255 7.16 -17.91 5.86
N ARG A 256 6.13 -17.51 6.59
CA ARG A 256 5.74 -18.12 7.87
C ARG A 256 5.39 -19.60 7.71
N ALA A 257 4.63 -19.96 6.67
CA ALA A 257 4.29 -21.37 6.40
C ALA A 257 5.53 -22.23 6.10
N LEU A 258 6.49 -21.69 5.35
CA LEU A 258 7.75 -22.35 5.06
C LEU A 258 8.64 -22.50 6.32
N GLU A 259 8.66 -21.47 7.18
CA GLU A 259 9.41 -21.53 8.44
C GLU A 259 8.82 -22.57 9.39
N ASP A 260 7.51 -22.60 9.58
CA ASP A 260 6.81 -23.58 10.43
C ASP A 260 7.09 -25.03 9.99
N ARG A 261 7.25 -25.24 8.68
CA ARG A 261 7.58 -26.54 8.11
C ARG A 261 9.08 -26.82 7.99
N GLN A 262 9.93 -25.89 8.40
CA GLN A 262 11.40 -25.98 8.23
C GLN A 262 11.82 -26.14 6.76
N LEU A 263 11.05 -25.56 5.84
CA LEU A 263 11.27 -25.57 4.39
C LEU A 263 11.86 -24.25 3.88
N ALA A 264 11.90 -23.19 4.70
CA ALA A 264 12.52 -21.93 4.36
C ALA A 264 13.99 -22.11 4.00
N GLY A 265 14.39 -21.65 2.81
CA GLY A 265 15.72 -21.85 2.22
C GLY A 265 15.92 -23.21 1.53
N LYS A 266 14.99 -24.17 1.68
CA LYS A 266 15.01 -25.45 0.94
C LYS A 266 14.14 -25.39 -0.30
N VAL A 267 12.95 -24.78 -0.19
CA VAL A 267 12.08 -24.43 -1.32
C VAL A 267 12.51 -23.06 -1.81
N ALA A 268 12.74 -22.89 -3.11
CA ALA A 268 13.04 -21.61 -3.72
C ALA A 268 11.82 -20.69 -3.58
N PHE A 269 12.00 -19.51 -2.97
CA PHE A 269 10.89 -18.62 -2.72
C PHE A 269 11.17 -17.20 -3.25
N VAL A 270 10.29 -16.70 -4.10
CA VAL A 270 10.29 -15.32 -4.59
C VAL A 270 9.04 -14.61 -4.06
N GLY A 271 9.25 -13.51 -3.34
CA GLY A 271 8.19 -12.64 -2.86
C GLY A 271 8.07 -11.36 -3.68
N PHE A 272 7.04 -10.58 -3.41
CA PHE A 272 6.84 -9.25 -3.97
C PHE A 272 6.58 -8.27 -2.83
N ASP A 273 7.03 -7.02 -2.98
CA ASP A 273 7.07 -6.00 -1.93
C ASP A 273 8.03 -6.36 -0.79
N SER A 274 8.17 -5.50 0.22
CA SER A 274 9.10 -5.74 1.32
C SER A 274 8.50 -5.51 2.69
N SER A 275 9.04 -6.27 3.65
CA SER A 275 8.96 -5.99 5.07
C SER A 275 10.31 -6.28 5.74
N GLU A 276 10.49 -5.87 6.99
CA GLU A 276 11.72 -6.18 7.74
C GLU A 276 11.94 -7.70 7.81
N ALA A 277 10.87 -8.46 8.07
CA ALA A 277 10.94 -9.93 8.13
C ALA A 277 11.39 -10.55 6.80
N MET A 278 10.89 -10.04 5.67
CA MET A 278 11.30 -10.52 4.35
C MET A 278 12.75 -10.15 4.02
N ALA A 279 13.19 -8.93 4.37
CA ALA A 279 14.56 -8.50 4.16
C ALA A 279 15.55 -9.35 4.98
N ASP A 280 15.22 -9.65 6.24
CA ASP A 280 16.02 -10.52 7.10
C ASP A 280 16.03 -11.97 6.59
N ALA A 281 14.90 -12.47 6.11
CA ALA A 281 14.79 -13.79 5.50
C ALA A 281 15.62 -13.90 4.20
N LEU A 282 15.67 -12.82 3.39
CA LEU A 282 16.54 -12.77 2.21
C LEU A 282 18.02 -12.82 2.58
N ARG A 283 18.46 -12.05 3.59
CA ARG A 283 19.84 -12.11 4.11
C ARG A 283 20.20 -13.47 4.67
N ALA A 284 19.25 -14.13 5.32
CA ALA A 284 19.44 -15.47 5.89
C ALA A 284 19.35 -16.60 4.84
N GLY A 285 19.12 -16.28 3.56
CA GLY A 285 18.97 -17.28 2.49
C GLY A 285 17.68 -18.08 2.56
N LYS A 286 16.69 -17.64 3.35
CA LYS A 286 15.35 -18.24 3.46
C LYS A 286 14.42 -17.83 2.31
N LEU A 287 14.66 -16.66 1.72
CA LEU A 287 14.11 -16.17 0.47
C LEU A 287 15.18 -16.20 -0.62
N SER A 288 14.75 -16.43 -1.86
CA SER A 288 15.66 -16.42 -3.02
C SER A 288 15.75 -15.03 -3.66
N ALA A 289 14.63 -14.32 -3.75
CA ALA A 289 14.55 -12.94 -4.24
C ALA A 289 13.28 -12.25 -3.76
N ILE A 290 13.29 -10.92 -3.82
CA ILE A 290 12.13 -10.07 -3.60
C ILE A 290 12.02 -9.12 -4.79
N VAL A 291 10.86 -9.07 -5.43
CA VAL A 291 10.55 -8.03 -6.43
C VAL A 291 10.03 -6.80 -5.69
N LEU A 292 10.66 -5.66 -5.93
CA LEU A 292 10.42 -4.41 -5.21
C LEU A 292 9.80 -3.36 -6.13
N GLN A 293 8.89 -2.59 -5.59
CA GLN A 293 8.36 -1.36 -6.13
C GLN A 293 9.04 -0.14 -5.50
N ASP A 294 8.72 1.08 -5.99
CA ASP A 294 9.03 2.33 -5.30
C ASP A 294 7.72 3.02 -4.83
N PRO A 295 7.18 2.61 -3.68
CA PRO A 295 5.94 3.17 -3.17
C PRO A 295 6.04 4.65 -2.76
N VAL A 296 7.23 5.11 -2.35
CA VAL A 296 7.44 6.53 -2.03
C VAL A 296 7.33 7.38 -3.29
N GLN A 297 8.02 6.98 -4.34
CA GLN A 297 7.95 7.65 -5.64
C GLN A 297 6.53 7.63 -6.21
N MET A 298 5.82 6.51 -6.04
CA MET A 298 4.43 6.36 -6.48
C MET A 298 3.51 7.37 -5.80
N GLY A 299 3.55 7.48 -4.48
CA GLY A 299 2.76 8.46 -3.73
C GLY A 299 3.11 9.90 -4.09
N TYR A 300 4.41 10.20 -4.22
CA TYR A 300 4.92 11.52 -4.61
C TYR A 300 4.44 11.93 -6.00
N LEU A 301 4.58 11.05 -6.99
CA LEU A 301 4.17 11.33 -8.37
C LEU A 301 2.65 11.40 -8.53
N ALA A 302 1.89 10.59 -7.80
CA ALA A 302 0.43 10.67 -7.83
C ALA A 302 -0.09 12.05 -7.40
N ILE A 303 0.48 12.63 -6.33
CA ILE A 303 0.14 14.00 -5.90
C ILE A 303 0.62 15.04 -6.91
N LYS A 304 1.79 14.90 -7.51
CA LYS A 304 2.25 15.83 -8.56
C LYS A 304 1.33 15.79 -9.76
N SER A 305 0.97 14.60 -10.24
CA SER A 305 0.09 14.43 -11.41
C SER A 305 -1.31 15.01 -11.18
N ILE A 306 -1.89 14.81 -9.98
CA ILE A 306 -3.22 15.38 -9.71
C ILE A 306 -3.18 16.92 -9.61
N VAL A 307 -2.13 17.49 -9.04
CA VAL A 307 -1.96 18.96 -8.99
C VAL A 307 -1.80 19.56 -10.39
N GLN A 308 -1.04 18.90 -11.26
CA GLN A 308 -0.92 19.30 -12.68
C GLN A 308 -2.28 19.25 -13.39
N ALA A 309 -3.02 18.15 -13.21
CA ALA A 309 -4.36 18.01 -13.78
C ALA A 309 -5.32 19.10 -13.31
N ILE A 310 -5.34 19.44 -12.01
CA ILE A 310 -6.16 20.52 -11.43
C ILE A 310 -5.81 21.87 -12.06
N ARG A 311 -4.53 22.12 -12.36
CA ARG A 311 -4.05 23.35 -13.00
C ARG A 311 -4.29 23.40 -14.51
N GLY A 312 -4.83 22.33 -15.10
CA GLY A 312 -5.01 22.23 -16.54
C GLY A 312 -3.71 22.05 -17.33
N GLU A 313 -2.65 21.61 -16.66
CA GLU A 313 -1.37 21.29 -17.28
C GLU A 313 -1.45 19.90 -17.94
N GLN A 314 -0.57 19.64 -18.91
CA GLN A 314 -0.48 18.34 -19.55
C GLN A 314 0.09 17.31 -18.56
N VAL A 315 -0.58 16.16 -18.42
CA VAL A 315 -0.16 15.04 -17.58
C VAL A 315 0.14 13.83 -18.45
N GLU A 316 1.17 13.07 -18.10
CA GLU A 316 1.45 11.79 -18.76
C GLU A 316 0.35 10.78 -18.46
N GLY A 317 -0.09 10.04 -19.49
CA GLY A 317 -1.15 9.05 -19.36
C GLY A 317 -0.77 7.87 -18.45
N PHE A 318 0.50 7.43 -18.52
CA PHE A 318 1.09 6.42 -17.65
C PHE A 318 2.47 6.86 -17.17
N VAL A 319 2.68 6.78 -15.87
CA VAL A 319 3.95 7.11 -15.20
C VAL A 319 4.45 5.84 -14.50
N ASP A 320 5.50 5.22 -15.07
CA ASP A 320 6.14 4.06 -14.46
C ASP A 320 7.04 4.48 -13.29
N THR A 321 6.82 3.88 -12.13
CA THR A 321 7.62 4.11 -10.91
C THR A 321 8.81 3.16 -10.77
N GLY A 322 8.98 2.27 -11.73
CA GLY A 322 10.06 1.28 -11.77
C GLY A 322 9.77 0.00 -10.98
N VAL A 323 10.54 -1.04 -11.31
CA VAL A 323 10.50 -2.35 -10.65
C VAL A 323 11.91 -2.92 -10.54
N TYR A 324 12.24 -3.51 -9.40
CA TYR A 324 13.58 -3.94 -9.05
C TYR A 324 13.56 -5.35 -8.45
N VAL A 325 14.71 -6.03 -8.48
CA VAL A 325 14.85 -7.35 -7.84
C VAL A 325 15.95 -7.28 -6.79
N ALA A 326 15.58 -7.51 -5.54
CA ALA A 326 16.53 -7.72 -4.46
C ALA A 326 16.90 -9.20 -4.37
N THR A 327 18.19 -9.46 -4.26
CA THR A 327 18.78 -10.80 -4.05
C THR A 327 19.78 -10.74 -2.90
N PRO A 328 20.23 -11.87 -2.36
CA PRO A 328 21.28 -11.87 -1.32
C PRO A 328 22.55 -11.11 -1.72
N GLU A 329 22.87 -11.08 -3.03
CA GLU A 329 24.08 -10.46 -3.56
C GLU A 329 23.98 -8.93 -3.62
N ASN A 330 22.77 -8.36 -3.80
CA ASN A 330 22.58 -6.92 -4.00
C ASN A 330 21.80 -6.20 -2.89
N ILE A 331 21.30 -6.94 -1.88
CA ILE A 331 20.42 -6.40 -0.82
C ILE A 331 21.04 -5.21 -0.08
N ASP A 332 22.36 -5.16 0.00
CA ASP A 332 23.09 -4.11 0.70
C ASP A 332 23.49 -2.91 -0.18
N SER A 333 23.11 -2.90 -1.47
CA SER A 333 23.28 -1.73 -2.33
C SER A 333 22.39 -0.57 -1.90
N ASP A 334 22.85 0.68 -2.09
CA ASP A 334 22.13 1.88 -1.67
C ASP A 334 20.73 1.97 -2.30
N GLN A 335 20.59 1.55 -3.57
CA GLN A 335 19.33 1.55 -4.27
C GLN A 335 18.33 0.57 -3.63
N ILE A 336 18.76 -0.67 -3.41
CA ILE A 336 17.88 -1.71 -2.84
C ILE A 336 17.52 -1.38 -1.39
N LYS A 337 18.47 -0.87 -0.58
CA LYS A 337 18.17 -0.43 0.80
C LYS A 337 17.09 0.63 0.88
N LYS A 338 17.10 1.62 -0.02
CA LYS A 338 16.06 2.66 -0.08
C LYS A 338 14.68 2.09 -0.40
N LEU A 339 14.61 1.06 -1.24
CA LEU A 339 13.35 0.41 -1.60
C LEU A 339 12.85 -0.56 -0.52
N LEU A 340 13.76 -1.22 0.18
CA LEU A 340 13.43 -2.14 1.29
C LEU A 340 12.94 -1.40 2.54
N PHE A 341 13.49 -0.21 2.81
CA PHE A 341 13.25 0.56 4.04
C PHE A 341 12.97 2.04 3.71
N PRO A 342 11.91 2.32 2.95
CA PRO A 342 11.65 3.66 2.43
C PRO A 342 11.37 4.71 3.52
N ASP A 343 10.91 4.29 4.69
CA ASP A 343 10.66 5.14 5.86
C ASP A 343 11.94 5.43 6.69
N LYS A 344 13.06 4.80 6.34
CA LYS A 344 14.39 5.00 6.97
C LYS A 344 15.40 5.67 6.04
N ALA A 345 14.99 6.04 4.82
CA ALA A 345 15.86 6.59 3.77
C ALA A 345 15.89 8.12 3.76
#